data_2a50b7aa9d006a280df882230bdcc2c5
#
_entry.id   2a50b7aa9d006a280df882230bdcc2c5
#
_cell.length_a   1.000
_cell.length_b   1.000
_cell.length_c   1.000
_cell.angle_alpha   90.00
_cell.angle_beta   90.00
_cell.angle_gamma   90.00
#
_symmetry.space_group_name_H-M   'P 1'
#
loop_
_entity.id
_entity.type
_entity.pdbx_description
1 polymer ?
#
loop_
_entity_poly.entity_id
_entity_poly.type
_entity_poly.pdbx_seq_one_letter_code
_entity_poly.pdbx_strand_id
1 'polypeptide(L)'
;MTAILLARHGETDWNREGRFQGWADPPLNDAGRAQARVLAERLSGTRLDAVYASDLRRAHTTAVIVAAPHDVAVVVDPALREIDVGSWSGLTRSQIEERFPGAEHHDGETREHHLARVLDAVERIARRHCGGRILVVSHGGSLRTLRRHCVGEPVHPLENCGVCELRFRDEQLVAADPAAA
;
A
#
# COMPACT_ATOMS: atom_id res chain seq x y z
N MET A 1 -10.59 7.08 -18.13
CA MET A 1 -10.10 5.89 -17.37
C MET A 1 -8.73 6.21 -16.83
N THR A 2 -8.48 5.99 -15.53
CA THR A 2 -7.21 6.27 -14.86
C THR A 2 -6.53 4.95 -14.50
N ALA A 3 -5.24 4.80 -14.80
CA ALA A 3 -4.44 3.64 -14.41
C ALA A 3 -3.81 3.89 -13.03
N ILE A 4 -3.94 2.95 -12.10
CA ILE A 4 -3.44 3.08 -10.74
C ILE A 4 -2.50 1.93 -10.45
N LEU A 5 -1.20 2.22 -10.38
CA LEU A 5 -0.19 1.29 -9.90
C LEU A 5 -0.17 1.33 -8.37
N LEU A 6 -0.52 0.23 -7.73
CA LEU A 6 -0.47 0.08 -6.28
C LEU A 6 0.82 -0.63 -5.91
N ALA A 7 1.69 -0.01 -5.14
CA ALA A 7 2.95 -0.58 -4.67
C ALA A 7 2.97 -0.73 -3.14
N ARG A 8 3.41 -1.88 -2.66
CA ARG A 8 3.69 -2.07 -1.24
C ARG A 8 5.04 -1.43 -0.91
N HIS A 9 5.16 -0.81 0.27
CA HIS A 9 6.43 -0.30 0.78
C HIS A 9 7.52 -1.37 0.84
N GLY A 10 8.80 -0.97 0.82
CA GLY A 10 9.95 -1.83 1.00
C GLY A 10 10.03 -2.44 2.42
N GLU A 11 10.91 -3.40 2.60
CA GLU A 11 11.06 -4.14 3.85
C GLU A 11 11.45 -3.23 5.02
N THR A 12 10.89 -3.53 6.20
CA THR A 12 11.30 -3.02 7.52
C THR A 12 11.83 -4.18 8.37
N ASP A 13 12.54 -3.90 9.45
CA ASP A 13 12.93 -4.96 10.39
C ASP A 13 11.72 -5.69 10.97
N TRP A 14 10.61 -4.98 11.20
CA TRP A 14 9.38 -5.59 11.68
C TRP A 14 8.72 -6.53 10.65
N ASN A 15 8.92 -6.30 9.35
CA ASN A 15 8.52 -7.29 8.33
C ASN A 15 9.33 -8.58 8.48
N ARG A 16 10.66 -8.46 8.62
CA ARG A 16 11.57 -9.60 8.77
C ARG A 16 11.28 -10.39 10.05
N GLU A 17 10.91 -9.69 11.13
CA GLU A 17 10.58 -10.28 12.42
C GLU A 17 9.13 -10.80 12.51
N GLY A 18 8.29 -10.61 11.49
CA GLY A 18 6.89 -11.01 11.51
C GLY A 18 6.02 -10.24 12.49
N ARG A 19 6.38 -8.98 12.81
CA ARG A 19 5.62 -8.11 13.72
C ARG A 19 4.55 -7.33 12.97
N PHE A 20 3.40 -7.21 13.59
CA PHE A 20 2.34 -6.31 13.13
C PHE A 20 2.78 -4.86 13.29
N GLN A 21 2.63 -4.06 12.25
CA GLN A 21 3.08 -2.68 12.24
C GLN A 21 1.96 -1.68 12.49
N GLY A 22 0.82 -1.86 11.81
CA GLY A 22 -0.27 -0.88 11.88
C GLY A 22 0.22 0.53 11.63
N TRP A 23 -0.11 1.45 12.55
CA TRP A 23 0.32 2.85 12.53
C TRP A 23 1.65 3.12 13.20
N ALA A 24 2.30 2.13 13.84
CA ALA A 24 3.70 2.28 14.23
C ALA A 24 4.56 2.56 13.00
N ASP A 25 5.62 3.33 13.20
CA ASP A 25 6.37 3.92 12.09
C ASP A 25 7.85 3.46 12.02
N PRO A 26 8.13 2.14 11.96
CA PRO A 26 9.47 1.65 11.71
C PRO A 26 9.94 2.08 10.30
N PRO A 27 11.21 2.49 10.15
CA PRO A 27 11.76 2.87 8.86
C PRO A 27 12.03 1.64 7.98
N LEU A 28 12.31 1.88 6.70
CA LEU A 28 12.89 0.86 5.84
C LEU A 28 14.26 0.43 6.40
N ASN A 29 14.52 -0.88 6.35
CA ASN A 29 15.86 -1.41 6.51
C ASN A 29 16.67 -1.30 5.19
N ASP A 30 17.91 -1.77 5.18
CA ASP A 30 18.76 -1.68 3.97
C ASP A 30 18.21 -2.52 2.82
N ALA A 31 17.63 -3.69 3.10
CA ALA A 31 16.97 -4.50 2.10
C ALA A 31 15.77 -3.77 1.48
N GLY A 32 14.94 -3.12 2.31
CA GLY A 32 13.80 -2.33 1.84
C GLY A 32 14.20 -1.14 0.97
N ARG A 33 15.31 -0.47 1.29
CA ARG A 33 15.86 0.60 0.43
C ARG A 33 16.38 0.05 -0.90
N ALA A 34 17.02 -1.12 -0.89
CA ALA A 34 17.46 -1.78 -2.12
C ALA A 34 16.27 -2.21 -2.98
N GLN A 35 15.23 -2.80 -2.37
CA GLN A 35 13.98 -3.17 -3.06
C GLN A 35 13.31 -1.94 -3.71
N ALA A 36 13.29 -0.80 -3.02
CA ALA A 36 12.73 0.44 -3.56
C ALA A 36 13.52 0.96 -4.77
N ARG A 37 14.86 0.84 -4.77
CA ARG A 37 15.69 1.20 -5.94
C ARG A 37 15.42 0.28 -7.14
N VAL A 38 15.32 -1.03 -6.92
CA VAL A 38 14.94 -1.98 -7.98
C VAL A 38 13.56 -1.65 -8.55
N LEU A 39 12.60 -1.27 -7.70
CA LEU A 39 11.29 -0.82 -8.16
C LEU A 39 11.39 0.48 -8.99
N ALA A 40 12.22 1.44 -8.57
CA ALA A 40 12.47 2.67 -9.31
C ALA A 40 13.03 2.37 -10.72
N GLU A 41 14.00 1.46 -10.83
CA GLU A 41 14.57 1.03 -12.11
C GLU A 41 13.51 0.37 -12.99
N ARG A 42 12.69 -0.53 -12.44
CA ARG A 42 11.59 -1.19 -13.18
C ARG A 42 10.57 -0.21 -13.73
N LEU A 43 10.29 0.86 -13.01
CA LEU A 43 9.29 1.85 -13.41
C LEU A 43 9.88 3.04 -14.17
N SER A 44 11.21 3.16 -14.32
CA SER A 44 11.87 4.32 -14.93
C SER A 44 11.39 4.64 -16.36
N GLY A 45 11.03 3.61 -17.15
CA GLY A 45 10.44 3.77 -18.48
C GLY A 45 8.92 3.97 -18.49
N THR A 46 8.26 3.96 -17.31
CA THR A 46 6.82 4.12 -17.19
C THR A 46 6.50 5.59 -16.95
N ARG A 47 5.71 6.22 -17.79
CA ARG A 47 5.22 7.57 -17.49
C ARG A 47 4.34 7.53 -16.26
N LEU A 48 4.68 8.33 -15.25
CA LEU A 48 3.85 8.59 -14.07
C LEU A 48 3.42 10.06 -14.08
N ASP A 49 2.12 10.31 -13.99
CA ASP A 49 1.57 11.66 -13.95
C ASP A 49 1.47 12.17 -12.49
N ALA A 50 1.49 11.27 -11.50
CA ALA A 50 1.54 11.60 -10.08
C ALA A 50 2.02 10.41 -9.24
N VAL A 51 2.60 10.71 -8.06
CA VAL A 51 2.98 9.73 -7.05
C VAL A 51 2.36 10.12 -5.71
N TYR A 52 1.61 9.23 -5.11
CA TYR A 52 1.01 9.37 -3.79
C TYR A 52 1.58 8.33 -2.82
N ALA A 53 1.65 8.68 -1.56
CA ALA A 53 2.11 7.77 -0.53
C ALA A 53 1.37 7.97 0.80
N SER A 54 1.24 6.89 1.57
CA SER A 54 0.99 7.01 3.00
C SER A 54 2.08 7.88 3.65
N ASP A 55 1.72 8.61 4.70
CA ASP A 55 2.65 9.43 5.49
C ASP A 55 3.57 8.62 6.39
N LEU A 56 3.33 7.31 6.58
CA LEU A 56 4.22 6.44 7.33
C LEU A 56 5.56 6.31 6.61
N ARG A 57 6.66 6.52 7.36
CA ARG A 57 8.03 6.65 6.84
C ARG A 57 8.42 5.57 5.85
N ARG A 58 8.05 4.30 6.09
CA ARG A 58 8.34 3.19 5.19
C ARG A 58 7.71 3.34 3.80
N ALA A 59 6.46 3.81 3.73
CA ALA A 59 5.78 4.04 2.46
C ALA A 59 6.26 5.33 1.79
N HIS A 60 6.37 6.42 2.55
CA HIS A 60 6.89 7.70 2.06
C HIS A 60 8.31 7.58 1.50
N THR A 61 9.24 6.94 2.25
CA THR A 61 10.62 6.73 1.78
C THR A 61 10.66 5.87 0.51
N THR A 62 9.84 4.82 0.43
CA THR A 62 9.72 4.01 -0.79
C THR A 62 9.27 4.88 -1.96
N ALA A 63 8.23 5.69 -1.77
CA ALA A 63 7.70 6.56 -2.83
C ALA A 63 8.73 7.60 -3.30
N VAL A 64 9.48 8.22 -2.39
CA VAL A 64 10.53 9.18 -2.74
C VAL A 64 11.62 8.54 -3.60
N ILE A 65 12.07 7.32 -3.26
CA ILE A 65 13.06 6.59 -4.05
C ILE A 65 12.50 6.27 -5.44
N VAL A 66 11.24 5.82 -5.52
CA VAL A 66 10.62 5.44 -6.80
C VAL A 66 10.29 6.66 -7.66
N ALA A 67 9.93 7.78 -7.07
CA ALA A 67 9.59 9.00 -7.80
C ALA A 67 10.82 9.70 -8.41
N ALA A 68 12.02 9.49 -7.86
CA ALA A 68 13.23 10.20 -8.24
C ALA A 68 13.52 10.23 -9.76
N PRO A 69 13.37 9.15 -10.54
CA PRO A 69 13.60 9.18 -11.98
C PRO A 69 12.46 9.80 -12.81
N HIS A 70 11.34 10.20 -12.20
CA HIS A 70 10.13 10.63 -12.92
C HIS A 70 9.89 12.14 -12.90
N ASP A 71 10.70 12.90 -12.16
CA ASP A 71 10.53 14.35 -11.97
C ASP A 71 9.13 14.74 -11.48
N VAL A 72 8.55 13.91 -10.60
CA VAL A 72 7.24 14.16 -9.96
C VAL A 72 7.39 14.21 -8.45
N ALA A 73 6.73 15.16 -7.82
CA ALA A 73 6.70 15.26 -6.37
C ALA A 73 5.83 14.16 -5.75
N VAL A 74 6.23 13.69 -4.58
CA VAL A 74 5.41 12.76 -3.79
C VAL A 74 4.37 13.54 -3.00
N VAL A 75 3.10 13.23 -3.21
CA VAL A 75 1.99 13.77 -2.43
C VAL A 75 1.65 12.80 -1.29
N VAL A 76 1.70 13.30 -0.08
CA VAL A 76 1.42 12.50 1.13
C VAL A 76 -0.07 12.54 1.45
N ASP A 77 -0.66 11.36 1.72
CA ASP A 77 -2.04 11.24 2.13
C ASP A 77 -2.17 10.24 3.31
N PRO A 78 -2.47 10.69 4.53
CA PRO A 78 -2.67 9.82 5.69
C PRO A 78 -3.81 8.80 5.51
N ALA A 79 -4.76 9.06 4.61
CA ALA A 79 -5.81 8.10 4.30
C ALA A 79 -5.29 6.84 3.58
N LEU A 80 -4.02 6.81 3.14
CA LEU A 80 -3.35 5.63 2.58
C LEU A 80 -2.62 4.78 3.62
N ARG A 81 -2.71 5.11 4.93
CA ARG A 81 -2.10 4.29 6.01
C ARG A 81 -2.62 2.86 6.02
N GLU A 82 -1.79 1.98 6.61
CA GLU A 82 -2.18 0.61 6.97
C GLU A 82 -3.39 0.63 7.94
N ILE A 83 -4.03 -0.52 8.09
CA ILE A 83 -5.00 -0.71 9.16
C ILE A 83 -4.34 -0.45 10.51
N ASP A 84 -5.00 0.33 11.39
CA ASP A 84 -4.55 0.44 12.77
C ASP A 84 -4.81 -0.88 13.49
N VAL A 85 -3.76 -1.47 14.03
CA VAL A 85 -3.85 -2.74 14.75
C VAL A 85 -3.85 -2.57 16.27
N GLY A 86 -3.93 -1.32 16.75
CA GLY A 86 -4.02 -1.00 18.17
C GLY A 86 -2.95 -1.68 19.00
N SER A 87 -3.36 -2.38 20.06
CA SER A 87 -2.49 -3.08 21.00
C SER A 87 -1.65 -4.23 20.40
N TRP A 88 -1.96 -4.69 19.19
CA TRP A 88 -1.14 -5.70 18.49
C TRP A 88 0.12 -5.12 17.85
N SER A 89 0.24 -3.79 17.82
CA SER A 89 1.40 -3.12 17.23
C SER A 89 2.71 -3.55 17.88
N GLY A 90 3.69 -3.95 17.06
CA GLY A 90 5.01 -4.43 17.50
C GLY A 90 5.04 -5.89 17.96
N LEU A 91 3.91 -6.58 18.06
CA LEU A 91 3.83 -7.97 18.47
C LEU A 91 3.90 -8.92 17.27
N THR A 92 4.51 -10.09 17.47
CA THR A 92 4.37 -11.23 16.55
C THR A 92 3.03 -11.94 16.79
N ARG A 93 2.64 -12.83 15.86
CA ARG A 93 1.42 -13.61 16.05
C ARG A 93 1.44 -14.46 17.32
N SER A 94 2.58 -15.11 17.63
CA SER A 94 2.71 -15.91 18.86
C SER A 94 2.57 -15.06 20.12
N GLN A 95 3.15 -13.85 20.12
CA GLN A 95 3.03 -12.91 21.25
C GLN A 95 1.58 -12.39 21.42
N ILE A 96 0.84 -12.23 20.31
CA ILE A 96 -0.59 -11.88 20.36
C ILE A 96 -1.39 -13.03 20.98
N GLU A 97 -1.17 -14.27 20.54
CA GLU A 97 -1.87 -15.45 21.07
C GLU A 97 -1.60 -15.65 22.57
N GLU A 98 -0.36 -15.40 23.00
CA GLU A 98 0.02 -15.47 24.42
C GLU A 98 -0.60 -14.34 25.26
N ARG A 99 -0.57 -13.09 24.74
CA ARG A 99 -0.96 -11.90 25.50
C ARG A 99 -2.46 -11.64 25.48
N PHE A 100 -3.13 -12.05 24.40
CA PHE A 100 -4.57 -11.87 24.17
C PHE A 100 -5.23 -13.20 23.76
N PRO A 101 -5.23 -14.21 24.62
CA PRO A 101 -5.75 -15.55 24.27
C PRO A 101 -7.22 -15.48 23.84
N GLY A 102 -7.51 -16.06 22.68
CA GLY A 102 -8.85 -16.04 22.10
C GLY A 102 -9.29 -14.74 21.44
N ALA A 103 -8.42 -13.73 21.33
CA ALA A 103 -8.77 -12.52 20.61
C ALA A 103 -8.81 -12.78 19.10
N GLU A 104 -9.99 -12.64 18.51
CA GLU A 104 -10.21 -12.79 17.07
C GLU A 104 -9.81 -11.54 16.30
N HIS A 105 -9.89 -10.37 16.95
CA HIS A 105 -9.65 -9.05 16.35
C HIS A 105 -8.81 -8.16 17.28
N HIS A 106 -8.03 -7.24 16.68
CA HIS A 106 -7.36 -6.17 17.41
C HIS A 106 -8.38 -5.09 17.84
N ASP A 107 -7.96 -4.23 18.77
CA ASP A 107 -8.71 -3.10 19.31
C ASP A 107 -8.51 -1.77 18.54
N GLY A 108 -7.90 -1.85 17.37
CA GLY A 108 -7.67 -0.72 16.48
C GLY A 108 -8.83 -0.47 15.50
N GLU A 109 -8.49 -0.11 14.26
CA GLU A 109 -9.45 0.20 13.21
C GLU A 109 -10.20 -1.06 12.73
N THR A 110 -11.53 -0.97 12.50
CA THR A 110 -12.28 -2.08 11.91
C THR A 110 -11.95 -2.26 10.43
N ARG A 111 -12.19 -3.45 9.90
CA ARG A 111 -11.94 -3.74 8.48
C ARG A 111 -12.81 -2.89 7.55
N GLU A 112 -14.03 -2.60 7.96
CA GLU A 112 -15.00 -1.78 7.23
C GLU A 112 -14.53 -0.33 7.15
N HIS A 113 -14.10 0.26 8.26
CA HIS A 113 -13.55 1.60 8.30
C HIS A 113 -12.26 1.72 7.49
N HIS A 114 -11.36 0.73 7.62
CA HIS A 114 -10.14 0.68 6.84
C HIS A 114 -10.43 0.64 5.33
N LEU A 115 -11.32 -0.26 4.86
CA LEU A 115 -11.71 -0.33 3.46
C LEU A 115 -12.30 1.00 2.99
N ALA A 116 -13.27 1.54 3.70
CA ALA A 116 -13.94 2.79 3.32
C ALA A 116 -12.93 3.94 3.17
N ARG A 117 -12.02 4.10 4.14
CA ARG A 117 -10.98 5.14 4.13
C ARG A 117 -10.03 5.01 2.95
N VAL A 118 -9.50 3.81 2.72
CA VAL A 118 -8.49 3.60 1.67
C VAL A 118 -9.13 3.64 0.28
N LEU A 119 -10.35 3.12 0.13
CA LEU A 119 -11.10 3.15 -1.12
C LEU A 119 -11.42 4.60 -1.52
N ASP A 120 -12.00 5.39 -0.60
CA ASP A 120 -12.28 6.82 -0.85
C ASP A 120 -11.02 7.58 -1.23
N ALA A 121 -9.89 7.34 -0.55
CA ALA A 121 -8.63 8.00 -0.87
C ALA A 121 -8.17 7.68 -2.30
N VAL A 122 -8.16 6.41 -2.70
CA VAL A 122 -7.69 5.99 -4.03
C VAL A 122 -8.64 6.48 -5.13
N GLU A 123 -9.94 6.42 -4.93
CA GLU A 123 -10.92 6.96 -5.89
C GLU A 123 -10.81 8.48 -6.04
N ARG A 124 -10.69 9.22 -4.94
CA ARG A 124 -10.49 10.67 -4.94
C ARG A 124 -9.21 11.07 -5.68
N ILE A 125 -8.11 10.33 -5.48
CA ILE A 125 -6.86 10.49 -6.21
C ILE A 125 -7.08 10.21 -7.70
N ALA A 126 -7.76 9.12 -8.05
CA ALA A 126 -8.02 8.75 -9.43
C ALA A 126 -8.85 9.79 -10.20
N ARG A 127 -9.86 10.37 -9.55
CA ARG A 127 -10.70 11.46 -10.14
C ARG A 127 -9.87 12.71 -10.46
N ARG A 128 -8.86 13.04 -9.64
CA ARG A 128 -7.98 14.20 -9.88
C ARG A 128 -7.06 14.03 -11.09
N HIS A 129 -6.81 12.80 -11.52
CA HIS A 129 -5.86 12.47 -12.59
C HIS A 129 -6.54 11.71 -13.74
N CYS A 130 -7.70 12.18 -14.16
CA CYS A 130 -8.50 11.55 -15.20
C CYS A 130 -7.67 11.31 -16.47
N GLY A 131 -7.60 10.06 -16.93
CA GLY A 131 -6.80 9.67 -18.09
C GLY A 131 -5.30 9.43 -17.83
N GLY A 132 -4.84 9.72 -16.61
CA GLY A 132 -3.43 9.59 -16.22
C GLY A 132 -3.07 8.19 -15.71
N ARG A 133 -1.76 8.04 -15.39
CA ARG A 133 -1.21 6.89 -14.67
C ARG A 133 -0.57 7.37 -13.37
N ILE A 134 -1.02 6.79 -12.27
CA ILE A 134 -0.66 7.20 -10.91
C ILE A 134 0.04 6.05 -10.22
N LEU A 135 1.07 6.34 -9.44
CA LEU A 135 1.62 5.40 -8.47
C LEU A 135 1.08 5.74 -7.08
N VAL A 136 0.58 4.75 -6.36
CA VAL A 136 0.18 4.84 -4.95
C VAL A 136 1.02 3.86 -4.14
N VAL A 137 1.85 4.37 -3.24
CA VAL A 137 2.67 3.56 -2.34
C VAL A 137 2.00 3.46 -0.97
N SER A 138 1.62 2.25 -0.59
CA SER A 138 0.88 1.97 0.63
C SER A 138 1.36 0.67 1.29
N HIS A 139 0.48 -0.10 1.91
CA HIS A 139 0.81 -1.19 2.83
C HIS A 139 0.14 -2.50 2.41
N GLY A 140 0.69 -3.61 2.92
CA GLY A 140 0.24 -4.94 2.53
C GLY A 140 -1.24 -5.21 2.81
N GLY A 141 -1.74 -4.81 3.98
CA GLY A 141 -3.15 -4.97 4.36
C GLY A 141 -4.07 -4.09 3.51
N SER A 142 -3.71 -2.81 3.34
CA SER A 142 -4.48 -1.85 2.55
C SER A 142 -4.60 -2.27 1.10
N LEU A 143 -3.50 -2.68 0.46
CA LEU A 143 -3.52 -3.14 -0.93
C LEU A 143 -4.28 -4.45 -1.10
N ARG A 144 -4.16 -5.38 -0.15
CA ARG A 144 -4.95 -6.61 -0.17
C ARG A 144 -6.44 -6.33 -0.06
N THR A 145 -6.83 -5.39 0.81
CA THR A 145 -8.23 -4.99 1.01
C THR A 145 -8.82 -4.36 -0.25
N LEU A 146 -8.10 -3.43 -0.90
CA LEU A 146 -8.51 -2.83 -2.17
C LEU A 146 -8.65 -3.86 -3.30
N ARG A 147 -7.64 -4.73 -3.45
CA ARG A 147 -7.67 -5.78 -4.47
C ARG A 147 -8.83 -6.74 -4.27
N ARG A 148 -9.07 -7.16 -3.01
CA ARG A 148 -10.21 -8.01 -2.66
C ARG A 148 -11.54 -7.36 -3.01
N HIS A 149 -11.68 -6.06 -2.78
CA HIS A 149 -12.88 -5.31 -3.16
C HIS A 149 -13.11 -5.32 -4.68
N CYS A 150 -12.03 -5.21 -5.48
CA CYS A 150 -12.11 -5.11 -6.95
C CYS A 150 -12.25 -6.46 -7.66
N VAL A 151 -11.64 -7.55 -7.14
CA VAL A 151 -11.54 -8.84 -7.87
C VAL A 151 -12.17 -10.01 -7.12
N GLY A 152 -12.58 -9.82 -5.86
CA GLY A 152 -13.03 -10.91 -4.99
C GLY A 152 -11.87 -11.72 -4.40
N GLU A 153 -12.18 -12.90 -3.87
CA GLU A 153 -11.23 -13.84 -3.26
C GLU A 153 -10.89 -15.00 -4.22
N PRO A 154 -9.72 -15.63 -4.14
CA PRO A 154 -8.61 -15.32 -3.22
C PRO A 154 -7.68 -14.23 -3.76
N VAL A 155 -7.10 -13.42 -2.86
CA VAL A 155 -6.08 -12.41 -3.19
C VAL A 155 -4.81 -12.69 -2.41
N HIS A 156 -3.72 -13.00 -3.12
CA HIS A 156 -2.41 -13.19 -2.49
C HIS A 156 -1.82 -11.83 -2.05
N PRO A 157 -1.16 -11.78 -0.87
CA PRO A 157 -0.43 -10.59 -0.45
C PRO A 157 0.65 -10.19 -1.48
N LEU A 158 0.85 -8.89 -1.66
CA LEU A 158 2.01 -8.41 -2.41
C LEU A 158 3.26 -8.49 -1.54
N GLU A 159 4.35 -8.93 -2.13
CA GLU A 159 5.69 -8.84 -1.52
C GLU A 159 6.09 -7.37 -1.32
N ASN A 160 7.11 -7.10 -0.50
CA ASN A 160 7.66 -5.76 -0.36
C ASN A 160 8.13 -5.23 -1.73
N CYS A 161 7.76 -4.00 -2.07
CA CYS A 161 7.92 -3.40 -3.39
C CYS A 161 7.24 -4.17 -4.55
N GLY A 162 6.33 -5.11 -4.23
CA GLY A 162 5.43 -5.72 -5.22
C GLY A 162 4.42 -4.69 -5.71
N VAL A 163 4.06 -4.79 -7.01
CA VAL A 163 3.14 -3.88 -7.69
C VAL A 163 1.98 -4.64 -8.30
N CYS A 164 0.80 -4.07 -8.25
CA CYS A 164 -0.35 -4.47 -9.05
C CYS A 164 -1.01 -3.24 -9.67
N GLU A 165 -1.77 -3.44 -10.73
CA GLU A 165 -2.51 -2.37 -11.40
C GLU A 165 -4.00 -2.53 -11.15
N LEU A 166 -4.67 -1.42 -10.83
CA LEU A 166 -6.12 -1.27 -10.86
C LEU A 166 -6.48 -0.16 -11.87
N ARG A 167 -7.72 -0.12 -12.27
CA ARG A 167 -8.28 0.90 -13.14
C ARG A 167 -9.42 1.63 -12.45
N PHE A 168 -9.49 2.94 -12.67
CA PHE A 168 -10.65 3.71 -12.27
C PHE A 168 -11.44 4.08 -13.52
N ARG A 169 -12.66 3.58 -13.61
CA ARG A 169 -13.60 3.85 -14.70
C ARG A 169 -15.03 3.84 -14.17
N ASP A 170 -15.92 4.62 -14.80
CA ASP A 170 -17.34 4.68 -14.46
C ASP A 170 -17.57 4.92 -12.94
N GLU A 171 -16.76 5.82 -12.36
CA GLU A 171 -16.75 6.18 -10.94
C GLU A 171 -16.44 5.02 -9.97
N GLN A 172 -15.82 3.94 -10.44
CA GLN A 172 -15.49 2.76 -9.65
C GLN A 172 -14.05 2.28 -9.89
N LEU A 173 -13.46 1.74 -8.81
CA LEU A 173 -12.19 1.04 -8.86
C LEU A 173 -12.44 -0.42 -9.28
N VAL A 174 -11.75 -0.86 -10.33
CA VAL A 174 -11.89 -2.21 -10.89
C VAL A 174 -10.53 -2.85 -11.14
N ALA A 175 -10.50 -4.17 -11.28
CA ALA A 175 -9.29 -4.87 -11.70
C ALA A 175 -8.80 -4.37 -13.06
N ALA A 176 -7.48 -4.31 -13.26
CA ALA A 176 -6.94 -4.19 -14.60
C ALA A 176 -7.25 -5.48 -15.39
N ASP A 177 -7.64 -5.34 -16.63
CA ASP A 177 -7.90 -6.49 -17.49
C ASP A 177 -6.59 -7.28 -17.69
N PRO A 178 -6.53 -8.58 -17.33
CA PRO A 178 -5.33 -9.38 -17.51
C PRO A 178 -4.88 -9.53 -18.97
N ALA A 179 -5.75 -9.21 -19.93
CA ALA A 179 -5.44 -9.22 -21.36
C ALA A 179 -4.76 -7.94 -21.87
N ALA A 180 -4.55 -6.93 -21.03
CA ALA A 180 -3.99 -5.62 -21.40
C ALA A 180 -2.54 -5.40 -20.90
N ALA A 181 -1.86 -6.43 -20.37
CA ALA A 181 -0.48 -6.39 -19.88
C ALA A 181 0.51 -6.94 -20.91
#